data_d0909d5eba7e6295709b648998611803
#
_entry.id   d0909d5eba7e6295709b648998611803
#
_cell.length_a   1.000
_cell.length_b   1.000
_cell.length_c   1.000
_cell.angle_alpha   90.00
_cell.angle_beta   90.00
_cell.angle_gamma   90.00
#
_symmetry.space_group_name_H-M   'P 1'
#
loop_
_entity.id
_entity.type
_entity.pdbx_description
1 polymer ?
#
loop_
_entity_poly.entity_id
_entity_poly.type
_entity_poly.pdbx_seq_one_letter_code
_entity_poly.pdbx_strand_id
1 'polypeptide(L)'
;MANVIKLRKGLDINLKGKAAEELSTVKEPGFYALVPDDFPGVTPKVVVKEQEYVMAGGPLFIDKNHPEVKFVSPVSGVVTSVERGARRKVLNIVVEAAAEQDYEEFGKKDVSKLDGEAVKAALLEA
;
A
#
# COMPACT_ATOMS: atom_id res chain seq x y z
N MET A 1 25.61 -19.98 -22.82
CA MET A 1 24.41 -20.71 -22.36
C MET A 1 24.22 -20.45 -20.86
N ALA A 2 23.04 -20.06 -20.47
CA ALA A 2 22.76 -19.89 -19.05
C ALA A 2 22.56 -21.27 -18.39
N ASN A 3 23.29 -21.56 -17.31
CA ASN A 3 23.09 -22.75 -16.51
C ASN A 3 21.80 -22.63 -15.73
N VAL A 4 20.78 -23.41 -16.10
CA VAL A 4 19.50 -23.49 -15.38
C VAL A 4 19.62 -24.53 -14.28
N ILE A 5 19.60 -24.10 -13.03
CA ILE A 5 19.57 -24.98 -11.86
C ILE A 5 18.09 -25.20 -11.48
N LYS A 6 17.59 -26.41 -11.64
CA LYS A 6 16.26 -26.81 -11.17
C LYS A 6 16.35 -27.30 -9.72
N LEU A 7 15.74 -26.56 -8.81
CA LEU A 7 15.59 -27.00 -7.42
C LEU A 7 14.39 -27.91 -7.31
N ARG A 8 14.57 -29.09 -6.68
CA ARG A 8 13.49 -30.08 -6.44
C ARG A 8 12.71 -29.81 -5.14
N LYS A 9 13.29 -29.04 -4.24
CA LYS A 9 12.68 -28.61 -2.97
C LYS A 9 12.81 -27.11 -2.83
N GLY A 10 11.81 -26.47 -2.24
CA GLY A 10 11.89 -25.08 -1.85
C GLY A 10 12.98 -24.87 -0.77
N LEU A 11 13.39 -23.62 -0.60
CA LEU A 11 14.23 -23.19 0.51
C LEU A 11 13.31 -22.90 1.70
N ASP A 12 12.98 -23.93 2.48
CA ASP A 12 12.17 -23.78 3.66
C ASP A 12 13.06 -23.34 4.84
N ILE A 13 12.63 -22.31 5.53
CA ILE A 13 13.23 -21.91 6.80
C ILE A 13 12.50 -22.68 7.89
N ASN A 14 13.18 -23.65 8.52
CA ASN A 14 12.62 -24.43 9.61
C ASN A 14 12.54 -23.56 10.88
N LEU A 15 11.42 -22.88 11.06
CA LEU A 15 11.13 -22.15 12.28
C LEU A 15 10.63 -23.12 13.37
N LYS A 16 11.14 -22.96 14.59
CA LYS A 16 10.70 -23.74 15.73
C LYS A 16 9.45 -23.08 16.33
N GLY A 17 8.35 -23.81 16.35
CA GLY A 17 7.07 -23.31 16.84
C GLY A 17 6.09 -22.94 15.72
N LYS A 18 4.88 -22.63 16.11
CA LYS A 18 3.76 -22.25 15.24
C LYS A 18 3.10 -20.99 15.82
N ALA A 19 2.67 -20.08 14.98
CA ALA A 19 1.87 -18.94 15.43
C ALA A 19 0.56 -19.42 16.04
N ALA A 20 0.07 -18.76 17.08
CA ALA A 20 -1.23 -19.04 17.66
C ALA A 20 -2.32 -18.73 16.61
N GLU A 21 -3.33 -19.60 16.52
CA GLU A 21 -4.48 -19.44 15.63
C GLU A 21 -5.59 -18.60 16.32
N GLU A 22 -5.19 -17.44 16.86
CA GLU A 22 -6.05 -16.56 17.64
C GLU A 22 -6.04 -15.15 17.04
N LEU A 23 -7.20 -14.50 17.04
CA LEU A 23 -7.30 -13.09 16.70
C LEU A 23 -6.80 -12.26 17.88
N SER A 24 -5.75 -11.50 17.69
CA SER A 24 -5.26 -10.56 18.69
C SER A 24 -5.91 -9.20 18.52
N THR A 25 -6.26 -8.56 19.65
CA THR A 25 -6.73 -7.16 19.66
C THR A 25 -5.52 -6.25 19.80
N VAL A 26 -5.34 -5.37 18.84
CA VAL A 26 -4.29 -4.35 18.86
C VAL A 26 -4.94 -2.99 19.09
N LYS A 27 -4.34 -2.17 19.96
CA LYS A 27 -4.78 -0.79 20.12
C LYS A 27 -4.54 -0.03 18.81
N GLU A 28 -5.57 0.65 18.34
CA GLU A 28 -5.47 1.46 17.14
C GLU A 28 -4.44 2.59 17.33
N PRO A 29 -3.45 2.71 16.45
CA PRO A 29 -2.49 3.82 16.49
C PRO A 29 -3.15 5.11 16.01
N GLY A 30 -2.67 6.26 16.51
CA GLY A 30 -3.11 7.57 16.05
C GLY A 30 -2.45 8.02 14.74
N PHE A 31 -1.30 7.42 14.40
CA PHE A 31 -0.51 7.77 13.23
C PHE A 31 -0.20 6.54 12.40
N TYR A 32 -0.25 6.70 11.09
CA TYR A 32 0.08 5.66 10.11
C TYR A 32 1.11 6.21 9.14
N ALA A 33 2.11 5.42 8.83
CA ALA A 33 3.14 5.80 7.86
C ALA A 33 3.16 4.82 6.69
N LEU A 34 3.18 5.36 5.48
CA LEU A 34 3.40 4.58 4.27
C LEU A 34 4.84 4.80 3.81
N VAL A 35 5.59 3.71 3.72
CA VAL A 35 7.02 3.70 3.40
C VAL A 35 7.22 3.17 1.98
N PRO A 36 7.64 4.01 1.02
CA PRO A 36 7.83 3.56 -0.37
C PRO A 36 8.85 2.45 -0.55
N ASP A 37 9.85 2.37 0.33
CA ASP A 37 10.89 1.32 0.27
C ASP A 37 10.33 -0.09 0.59
N ASP A 38 9.16 -0.19 1.20
CA ASP A 38 8.47 -1.47 1.42
C ASP A 38 7.91 -2.07 0.11
N PHE A 39 7.94 -1.30 -0.98
CA PHE A 39 7.47 -1.69 -2.30
C PHE A 39 8.64 -1.76 -3.29
N PRO A 40 9.35 -2.91 -3.39
CA PRO A 40 10.53 -3.04 -4.26
C PRO A 40 10.22 -2.75 -5.73
N GLY A 41 11.11 -1.99 -6.39
CA GLY A 41 10.98 -1.65 -7.81
C GLY A 41 10.09 -0.44 -8.12
N VAL A 42 9.45 0.16 -7.12
CA VAL A 42 8.63 1.36 -7.29
C VAL A 42 9.47 2.62 -7.20
N THR A 43 9.23 3.56 -8.13
CA THR A 43 9.78 4.91 -8.07
C THR A 43 8.69 5.88 -7.58
N PRO A 44 8.69 6.26 -6.29
CA PRO A 44 7.57 6.99 -5.72
C PRO A 44 7.48 8.43 -6.21
N LYS A 45 6.28 8.85 -6.59
CA LYS A 45 5.91 10.24 -6.82
C LYS A 45 4.78 10.61 -5.88
N VAL A 46 5.08 11.43 -4.88
CA VAL A 46 4.08 11.90 -3.91
C VAL A 46 3.04 12.78 -4.61
N VAL A 47 1.76 12.53 -4.34
CA VAL A 47 0.62 13.26 -4.92
C VAL A 47 -0.14 14.10 -3.91
N VAL A 48 0.22 14.01 -2.62
CA VAL A 48 -0.36 14.78 -1.52
C VAL A 48 0.62 15.80 -0.97
N LYS A 49 0.10 16.77 -0.22
CA LYS A 49 0.88 17.78 0.49
C LYS A 49 0.69 17.63 1.99
N GLU A 50 1.65 18.15 2.76
CA GLU A 50 1.48 18.28 4.20
C GLU A 50 0.26 19.18 4.52
N GLN A 51 -0.46 18.83 5.56
CA GLN A 51 -1.73 19.43 5.99
C GLN A 51 -2.93 19.17 5.07
N GLU A 52 -2.78 18.31 4.08
CA GLU A 52 -3.87 17.89 3.21
C GLU A 52 -4.67 16.76 3.88
N TYR A 53 -5.99 16.83 3.80
CA TYR A 53 -6.87 15.75 4.24
C TYR A 53 -6.98 14.68 3.15
N VAL A 54 -6.91 13.42 3.55
CA VAL A 54 -7.06 12.27 2.66
C VAL A 54 -8.11 11.31 3.22
N MET A 55 -8.88 10.68 2.33
CA MET A 55 -9.75 9.57 2.68
C MET A 55 -8.98 8.26 2.75
N ALA A 56 -9.49 7.29 3.51
CA ALA A 56 -8.99 5.92 3.44
C ALA A 56 -9.23 5.37 2.03
N GLY A 57 -8.17 4.88 1.37
CA GLY A 57 -8.20 4.52 -0.04
C GLY A 57 -7.78 5.65 -1.00
N GLY A 58 -7.59 6.88 -0.52
CA GLY A 58 -7.07 7.98 -1.31
C GLY A 58 -5.57 7.85 -1.57
N PRO A 59 -5.07 8.23 -2.76
CA PRO A 59 -3.67 8.04 -3.11
C PRO A 59 -2.74 8.97 -2.33
N LEU A 60 -1.66 8.41 -1.77
CA LEU A 60 -0.56 9.15 -1.14
C LEU A 60 0.61 9.34 -2.10
N PHE A 61 0.97 8.30 -2.82
CA PHE A 61 1.94 8.36 -3.90
C PHE A 61 1.58 7.38 -5.01
N ILE A 62 2.18 7.59 -6.17
CA ILE A 62 2.04 6.72 -7.35
C ILE A 62 3.43 6.24 -7.80
N ASP A 63 3.47 5.18 -8.60
CA ASP A 63 4.70 4.83 -9.29
C ASP A 63 4.92 5.79 -10.46
N LYS A 64 6.08 6.44 -10.50
CA LYS A 64 6.44 7.37 -11.56
C LYS A 64 6.50 6.71 -12.95
N ASN A 65 6.87 5.43 -13.00
CA ASN A 65 6.98 4.67 -14.23
C ASN A 65 5.63 4.10 -14.70
N HIS A 66 4.71 3.88 -13.74
CA HIS A 66 3.36 3.36 -13.95
C HIS A 66 2.36 4.19 -13.16
N PRO A 67 2.01 5.41 -13.65
CA PRO A 67 1.18 6.36 -12.89
C PRO A 67 -0.23 5.86 -12.55
N GLU A 68 -0.70 4.81 -13.22
CA GLU A 68 -1.95 4.12 -12.92
C GLU A 68 -1.89 3.31 -11.62
N VAL A 69 -0.68 2.97 -11.15
CA VAL A 69 -0.49 2.24 -9.89
C VAL A 69 -0.40 3.23 -8.74
N LYS A 70 -1.39 3.16 -7.86
CA LYS A 70 -1.54 4.06 -6.71
C LYS A 70 -1.22 3.31 -5.43
N PHE A 71 -0.63 4.02 -4.49
CA PHE A 71 -0.38 3.58 -3.12
C PHE A 71 -1.21 4.46 -2.19
N VAL A 72 -2.20 3.85 -1.57
CA VAL A 72 -3.30 4.56 -0.93
C VAL A 72 -3.16 4.64 0.58
N SER A 73 -3.83 5.61 1.19
CA SER A 73 -3.85 5.75 2.64
C SER A 73 -4.68 4.64 3.28
N PRO A 74 -4.17 4.00 4.35
CA PRO A 74 -4.92 3.00 5.10
C PRO A 74 -6.03 3.60 5.97
N VAL A 75 -5.97 4.90 6.25
CA VAL A 75 -6.93 5.63 7.10
C VAL A 75 -7.24 6.99 6.50
N SER A 76 -8.41 7.53 6.86
CA SER A 76 -8.69 8.94 6.61
C SER A 76 -8.08 9.82 7.69
N GLY A 77 -7.63 10.98 7.30
CA GLY A 77 -7.03 11.94 8.21
C GLY A 77 -6.18 12.99 7.50
N VAL A 78 -5.31 13.63 8.25
CA VAL A 78 -4.45 14.70 7.74
C VAL A 78 -3.03 14.19 7.54
N VAL A 79 -2.46 14.48 6.38
CA VAL A 79 -1.04 14.22 6.12
C VAL A 79 -0.22 15.17 6.99
N THR A 80 0.45 14.64 8.00
CA THR A 80 1.23 15.45 8.95
C THR A 80 2.63 15.74 8.47
N SER A 81 3.24 14.78 7.76
CA SER A 81 4.58 14.97 7.22
C SER A 81 4.85 14.11 5.97
N VAL A 82 5.70 14.63 5.11
CA VAL A 82 6.32 13.90 4.00
C VAL A 82 7.84 13.96 4.20
N GLU A 83 8.38 12.93 4.83
CA GLU A 83 9.81 12.89 5.14
C GLU A 83 10.64 12.55 3.92
N ARG A 84 11.70 13.33 3.72
CA ARG A 84 12.63 13.14 2.62
C ARG A 84 14.06 13.02 3.14
N GLY A 85 14.77 12.04 2.62
CA GLY A 85 16.18 11.81 2.89
C GLY A 85 17.11 12.42 1.84
N ALA A 86 18.31 11.86 1.75
CA ALA A 86 19.32 12.25 0.77
C ALA A 86 18.77 12.21 -0.65
N ARG A 87 19.17 13.16 -1.49
CA ARG A 87 18.71 13.30 -2.89
C ARG A 87 17.19 13.39 -3.06
N ARG A 88 16.49 13.92 -2.05
CA ARG A 88 15.02 14.05 -2.01
C ARG A 88 14.27 12.72 -2.04
N LYS A 89 14.93 11.61 -1.71
CA LYS A 89 14.27 10.31 -1.59
C LYS A 89 13.14 10.40 -0.57
N VAL A 90 11.94 9.94 -0.93
CA VAL A 90 10.80 9.88 -0.01
C VAL A 90 11.04 8.72 0.95
N LEU A 91 11.11 9.02 2.25
CA LEU A 91 11.31 8.02 3.30
C LEU A 91 9.98 7.48 3.81
N ASN A 92 9.06 8.38 4.13
CA ASN A 92 7.71 8.01 4.54
C ASN A 92 6.73 9.16 4.32
N ILE A 93 5.44 8.82 4.34
CA ILE A 93 4.32 9.75 4.35
C ILE A 93 3.49 9.39 5.56
N VAL A 94 3.35 10.32 6.51
CA VAL A 94 2.63 10.09 7.77
C VAL A 94 1.26 10.74 7.72
N VAL A 95 0.25 9.95 8.08
CA VAL A 95 -1.14 10.38 8.19
C VAL A 95 -1.59 10.25 9.64
N GLU A 96 -2.09 11.34 10.23
CA GLU A 96 -2.78 11.32 11.51
C GLU A 96 -4.23 10.91 11.28
N ALA A 97 -4.63 9.80 11.88
CA ALA A 97 -5.97 9.26 11.70
C ALA A 97 -7.05 10.19 12.27
N ALA A 98 -8.10 10.44 11.50
CA ALA A 98 -9.28 11.14 11.97
C ALA A 98 -10.10 10.28 12.93
N ALA A 99 -10.86 10.92 13.84
CA ALA A 99 -11.73 10.21 14.79
C ALA A 99 -12.86 9.46 14.07
N GLU A 100 -13.40 10.07 13.01
CA GLU A 100 -14.36 9.43 12.11
C GLU A 100 -13.66 9.12 10.80
N GLN A 101 -13.87 7.89 10.29
CA GLN A 101 -13.21 7.44 9.09
C GLN A 101 -14.09 7.65 7.86
N ASP A 102 -13.53 8.32 6.86
CA ASP A 102 -14.11 8.50 5.53
C ASP A 102 -13.40 7.58 4.53
N TYR A 103 -14.17 6.95 3.67
CA TYR A 103 -13.66 5.96 2.71
C TYR A 103 -13.90 6.42 1.29
N GLU A 104 -12.92 6.17 0.41
CA GLU A 104 -13.14 6.26 -1.02
C GLU A 104 -14.11 5.17 -1.47
N GLU A 105 -15.12 5.54 -2.22
CA GLU A 105 -16.12 4.61 -2.72
C GLU A 105 -15.94 4.33 -4.21
N PHE A 106 -15.66 3.07 -4.55
CA PHE A 106 -15.49 2.62 -5.94
C PHE A 106 -16.73 1.90 -6.51
N GLY A 107 -17.81 1.85 -5.73
CA GLY A 107 -19.03 1.15 -6.07
C GLY A 107 -18.93 -0.38 -5.98
N LYS A 108 -20.08 -1.04 -6.01
CA LYS A 108 -20.14 -2.51 -6.04
C LYS A 108 -20.12 -2.98 -7.49
N LYS A 109 -19.27 -3.97 -7.78
CA LYS A 109 -19.18 -4.62 -9.09
C LYS A 109 -19.52 -6.11 -8.96
N ASP A 110 -20.35 -6.61 -9.86
CA ASP A 110 -20.68 -8.04 -9.92
C ASP A 110 -19.55 -8.74 -10.67
N VAL A 111 -18.70 -9.42 -9.91
CA VAL A 111 -17.48 -10.09 -10.42
C VAL A 111 -17.84 -11.15 -11.48
N SER A 112 -19.01 -11.77 -11.40
CA SER A 112 -19.43 -12.79 -12.35
C SER A 112 -19.67 -12.26 -13.77
N LYS A 113 -19.86 -10.94 -13.91
CA LYS A 113 -20.11 -10.25 -15.18
C LYS A 113 -18.90 -9.52 -15.74
N LEU A 114 -17.76 -9.55 -15.02
CA LEU A 114 -16.54 -8.87 -15.43
C LEU A 114 -15.64 -9.83 -16.21
N ASP A 115 -15.07 -9.35 -17.30
CA ASP A 115 -13.94 -10.00 -17.97
C ASP A 115 -12.61 -9.63 -17.30
N GLY A 116 -11.52 -10.24 -17.73
CA GLY A 116 -10.19 -10.02 -17.14
C GLY A 116 -9.72 -8.56 -17.24
N GLU A 117 -10.01 -7.86 -18.33
CA GLU A 117 -9.63 -6.47 -18.52
C GLU A 117 -10.46 -5.53 -17.62
N ALA A 118 -11.75 -5.80 -17.45
CA ALA A 118 -12.61 -5.04 -16.54
C ALA A 118 -12.21 -5.22 -15.07
N VAL A 119 -11.80 -6.44 -14.66
CA VAL A 119 -11.27 -6.71 -13.32
C VAL A 119 -9.96 -5.96 -13.10
N LYS A 120 -9.04 -5.99 -14.06
CA LYS A 120 -7.77 -5.25 -13.99
C LYS A 120 -8.00 -3.75 -13.87
N ALA A 121 -8.90 -3.18 -14.67
CA ALA A 121 -9.26 -1.77 -14.61
C ALA A 121 -9.85 -1.40 -13.24
N ALA A 122 -10.72 -2.22 -12.67
CA ALA A 122 -11.29 -2.01 -11.35
C ALA A 122 -10.25 -2.04 -10.23
N LEU A 123 -9.26 -2.93 -10.30
CA LEU A 123 -8.17 -3.01 -9.34
C LEU A 123 -7.20 -1.81 -9.44
N LEU A 124 -6.99 -1.28 -10.64
CA LEU A 124 -6.17 -0.08 -10.84
C LEU A 124 -6.89 1.22 -10.44
N GLU A 125 -8.21 1.24 -10.45
CA GLU A 125 -9.03 2.37 -9.97
C GLU A 125 -8.96 2.50 -8.45
N ALA A 126 -8.97 1.38 -7.74
CA ALA A 126 -8.89 1.30 -6.28
C ALA A 126 -7.44 1.35 -5.79
#